data_f2393ee954b572f0dec2e063b620ae3e
#
_entry.id   f2393ee954b572f0dec2e063b620ae3e
#
_cell.length_a   1.000
_cell.length_b   1.000
_cell.length_c   1.000
_cell.angle_alpha   90.00
_cell.angle_beta   90.00
_cell.angle_gamma   90.00
#
_symmetry.space_group_name_H-M   'P 1'
#
loop_
_entity.id
_entity.type
_entity.pdbx_description
1 polymer ?
#
loop_
_entity_poly.entity_id
_entity_poly.type
_entity_poly.pdbx_seq_one_letter_code
_entity_poly.pdbx_strand_id
1 'polypeptide(L)'
;MHDHAATTPGPIAAAERWIRNAFLEKLQSVKGTYLENQVDSTTPSLDFDFVQKFVPREGVRTSDPEAYVGCSLPCRPDMGGSCGCEYTKKCDCLEYAAVDEHRLQQQDPARYAKYIQERDSGDIIEYAGLPKRFPYSNPKKGPKVLQSFYREQRHPIYECNLNCTCGPGCKTRLVQKGRKVNLTIFKTANRGWGVYCNNDLVAGQFIDVYLGEVLTNDETTRREAKADADKGSYLYSLDKFIGDDGAPTADTCYVVDGQYIGNATRFINHSCEPNCRQYTVSENKYDTWVYNLAFFAYEDIPKETELTFDYMDKDEEEEEDVLRKRQLAALDPTNGDRRPCNCGASKCRGYLWGDDL
;
A
#
# COMPACT_ATOMS: atom_id res chain seq x y z
N MET A 1 26.41 38.82 -35.35
CA MET A 1 25.94 38.94 -33.95
C MET A 1 24.41 38.98 -34.00
N HIS A 2 23.77 37.86 -33.74
CA HIS A 2 22.30 37.82 -33.58
C HIS A 2 22.04 37.83 -32.09
N ASP A 3 21.58 38.98 -31.60
CA ASP A 3 21.05 39.11 -30.24
C ASP A 3 19.78 38.22 -30.11
N HIS A 4 19.91 37.12 -29.40
CA HIS A 4 18.74 36.43 -28.89
C HIS A 4 18.17 37.24 -27.72
N ALA A 5 17.27 38.16 -28.06
CA ALA A 5 16.43 38.81 -27.05
C ALA A 5 15.66 37.72 -26.30
N ALA A 6 16.00 37.49 -25.04
CA ALA A 6 15.24 36.63 -24.15
C ALA A 6 13.84 37.24 -24.02
N THR A 7 12.85 36.65 -24.70
CA THR A 7 11.46 37.06 -24.58
C THR A 7 11.00 36.82 -23.15
N THR A 8 10.61 37.88 -22.45
CA THR A 8 10.05 37.79 -21.11
C THR A 8 8.77 36.90 -21.18
N PRO A 9 8.67 35.84 -20.36
CA PRO A 9 7.51 34.96 -20.38
C PRO A 9 6.22 35.76 -20.11
N GLY A 10 5.15 35.43 -20.82
CA GLY A 10 3.85 36.04 -20.55
C GLY A 10 3.39 35.76 -19.10
N PRO A 11 2.42 36.53 -18.56
CA PRO A 11 1.97 36.41 -17.18
C PRO A 11 1.55 34.99 -16.78
N ILE A 12 0.90 34.25 -17.67
CA ILE A 12 0.46 32.84 -17.44
C ILE A 12 1.68 31.94 -17.26
N ALA A 13 2.65 32.00 -18.17
CA ALA A 13 3.87 31.18 -18.08
C ALA A 13 4.73 31.52 -16.84
N ALA A 14 4.66 32.76 -16.38
CA ALA A 14 5.31 33.16 -15.12
C ALA A 14 4.61 32.54 -13.89
N ALA A 15 3.28 32.54 -13.87
CA ALA A 15 2.49 31.92 -12.80
C ALA A 15 2.69 30.39 -12.75
N GLU A 16 2.63 29.71 -13.89
CA GLU A 16 2.89 28.25 -13.99
C GLU A 16 4.28 27.87 -13.46
N ARG A 17 5.29 28.67 -13.84
CA ARG A 17 6.66 28.47 -13.35
C ARG A 17 6.75 28.67 -11.84
N TRP A 18 6.08 29.69 -11.29
CA TRP A 18 6.04 29.93 -9.86
C TRP A 18 5.40 28.76 -9.12
N ILE A 19 4.22 28.28 -9.58
CA ILE A 19 3.52 27.11 -9.01
C ILE A 19 4.43 25.89 -9.03
N ARG A 20 5.10 25.62 -10.16
CA ARG A 20 6.03 24.50 -10.28
C ARG A 20 7.21 24.59 -9.31
N ASN A 21 7.81 25.76 -9.16
CA ASN A 21 8.89 25.96 -8.22
C ASN A 21 8.44 25.77 -6.77
N ALA A 22 7.27 26.30 -6.39
CA ALA A 22 6.71 26.11 -5.08
C ALA A 22 6.43 24.62 -4.76
N PHE A 23 5.96 23.85 -5.74
CA PHE A 23 5.77 22.40 -5.59
C PHE A 23 7.11 21.68 -5.47
N LEU A 24 8.12 22.05 -6.25
CA LEU A 24 9.47 21.48 -6.16
C LEU A 24 10.13 21.76 -4.80
N GLU A 25 9.86 22.92 -4.19
CA GLU A 25 10.31 23.24 -2.82
C GLU A 25 9.69 22.27 -1.80
N LYS A 26 8.37 21.98 -1.93
CA LYS A 26 7.72 20.96 -1.08
C LYS A 26 8.35 19.57 -1.26
N LEU A 27 8.73 19.19 -2.47
CA LEU A 27 9.39 17.91 -2.75
C LEU A 27 10.79 17.79 -2.11
N GLN A 28 11.47 18.89 -1.84
CA GLN A 28 12.79 18.85 -1.16
C GLN A 28 12.70 18.23 0.24
N SER A 29 11.53 18.30 0.88
CA SER A 29 11.28 17.65 2.18
C SER A 29 11.22 16.13 2.08
N VAL A 30 11.07 15.57 0.87
CA VAL A 30 10.85 14.12 0.63
C VAL A 30 11.96 13.55 -0.23
N LYS A 31 12.94 12.97 0.44
CA LYS A 31 14.12 12.39 -0.23
C LYS A 31 13.72 11.32 -1.27
N GLY A 32 14.30 11.42 -2.47
CA GLY A 32 14.12 10.43 -3.54
C GLY A 32 12.73 10.47 -4.18
N THR A 33 12.07 11.66 -4.17
CA THR A 33 10.84 11.90 -4.92
C THR A 33 11.07 13.04 -5.91
N TYR A 34 10.65 12.85 -7.16
CA TYR A 34 10.89 13.76 -8.29
C TYR A 34 9.56 14.11 -8.96
N LEU A 35 9.56 15.17 -9.77
CA LEU A 35 8.41 15.61 -10.57
C LEU A 35 8.79 15.70 -12.05
N GLU A 36 7.99 15.07 -12.89
CA GLU A 36 8.12 15.14 -14.35
C GLU A 36 6.78 15.50 -15.00
N ASN A 37 6.80 16.37 -16.00
CA ASN A 37 5.66 16.66 -16.85
C ASN A 37 6.14 16.95 -18.27
N GLN A 38 5.82 16.04 -19.19
CA GLN A 38 6.10 16.15 -20.63
C GLN A 38 4.82 16.32 -21.44
N VAL A 39 3.64 16.43 -20.79
CA VAL A 39 2.32 16.49 -21.44
C VAL A 39 1.83 17.91 -21.58
N ASP A 40 1.94 18.69 -20.49
CA ASP A 40 1.46 20.06 -20.43
C ASP A 40 2.27 20.91 -19.43
N SER A 41 1.84 22.16 -19.14
CA SER A 41 2.51 23.05 -18.18
C SER A 41 1.99 22.92 -16.74
N THR A 42 1.02 22.03 -16.47
CA THR A 42 0.38 21.90 -15.16
C THR A 42 1.33 21.32 -14.09
N THR A 43 0.98 21.55 -12.84
CA THR A 43 1.67 21.03 -11.66
C THR A 43 0.63 20.46 -10.70
N PRO A 44 0.93 19.47 -9.87
CA PRO A 44 0.02 19.03 -8.81
C PRO A 44 -0.36 20.19 -7.89
N SER A 45 -1.52 20.09 -7.22
CA SER A 45 -2.02 21.14 -6.32
C SER A 45 -1.01 21.51 -5.25
N LEU A 46 -0.88 22.81 -5.00
CA LEU A 46 -0.08 23.33 -3.87
C LEU A 46 -0.78 23.12 -2.50
N ASP A 47 -2.07 22.76 -2.50
CA ASP A 47 -2.79 22.44 -1.25
C ASP A 47 -2.40 21.10 -0.64
N PHE A 48 -1.46 20.39 -1.27
CA PHE A 48 -0.95 19.11 -0.81
C PHE A 48 0.40 19.25 -0.10
N ASP A 49 0.48 18.67 1.12
CA ASP A 49 1.71 18.63 1.90
C ASP A 49 2.26 17.20 2.03
N PHE A 50 3.58 17.09 1.85
CA PHE A 50 4.27 15.81 1.98
C PHE A 50 4.59 15.50 3.45
N VAL A 51 4.32 14.25 3.85
CA VAL A 51 4.64 13.72 5.19
C VAL A 51 5.40 12.41 5.09
N GLN A 52 6.08 12.06 6.19
CA GLN A 52 6.86 10.82 6.31
C GLN A 52 6.24 9.83 7.31
N LYS A 53 5.15 10.22 7.96
CA LYS A 53 4.39 9.42 8.94
C LYS A 53 2.92 9.79 8.85
N PHE A 54 2.06 8.92 9.36
CA PHE A 54 0.67 9.26 9.60
C PHE A 54 0.51 10.52 10.45
N VAL A 55 -0.54 11.28 10.17
CA VAL A 55 -0.94 12.45 10.94
C VAL A 55 -2.27 12.13 11.64
N PRO A 56 -2.25 11.58 12.86
CA PRO A 56 -3.48 11.30 13.60
C PRO A 56 -4.24 12.59 13.91
N ARG A 57 -5.56 12.56 13.71
CA ARG A 57 -6.46 13.66 14.04
C ARG A 57 -7.20 13.39 15.34
N GLU A 58 -7.99 14.36 15.78
CA GLU A 58 -8.77 14.25 17.01
C GLU A 58 -9.63 12.98 17.03
N GLY A 59 -9.66 12.29 18.17
CA GLY A 59 -10.37 11.03 18.36
C GLY A 59 -9.62 9.77 17.93
N VAL A 60 -8.50 9.90 17.20
CA VAL A 60 -7.69 8.74 16.81
C VAL A 60 -6.77 8.34 17.96
N ARG A 61 -6.87 7.09 18.38
CA ARG A 61 -5.97 6.51 19.39
C ARG A 61 -4.76 5.92 18.70
N THR A 62 -3.58 6.31 19.14
CA THR A 62 -2.31 5.71 18.69
C THR A 62 -1.67 4.98 19.85
N SER A 63 -1.16 3.79 19.58
CA SER A 63 -0.40 3.02 20.56
C SER A 63 1.00 3.59 20.70
N ASP A 64 1.50 3.64 21.96
CA ASP A 64 2.88 4.03 22.23
C ASP A 64 3.86 2.93 21.78
N PRO A 65 4.79 3.20 20.85
CA PRO A 65 5.78 2.21 20.42
C PRO A 65 6.63 1.62 21.56
N GLU A 66 6.82 2.34 22.64
CA GLU A 66 7.57 1.85 23.82
C GLU A 66 6.76 0.79 24.61
N ALA A 67 5.44 0.77 24.45
CA ALA A 67 4.56 -0.21 25.07
C ALA A 67 4.36 -1.49 24.22
N TYR A 68 4.91 -1.57 23.00
CA TYR A 68 4.73 -2.75 22.14
C TYR A 68 5.38 -3.98 22.74
N VAL A 69 4.68 -5.10 22.66
CA VAL A 69 5.23 -6.39 23.08
C VAL A 69 6.26 -6.88 22.06
N GLY A 70 7.50 -7.03 22.49
CA GLY A 70 8.58 -7.56 21.68
C GLY A 70 8.71 -9.08 21.81
N CYS A 71 9.43 -9.71 20.88
CA CYS A 71 9.85 -11.09 21.05
C CYS A 71 10.95 -11.19 22.14
N SER A 72 10.88 -12.28 22.90
CA SER A 72 11.86 -12.61 23.92
C SER A 72 13.06 -13.40 23.37
N LEU A 73 13.85 -14.02 24.22
CA LEU A 73 14.85 -14.99 23.81
C LEU A 73 14.21 -16.10 22.94
N PRO A 74 14.92 -16.61 21.91
CA PRO A 74 16.37 -16.56 21.72
C PRO A 74 16.88 -15.46 20.78
N CYS A 75 16.05 -14.52 20.33
CA CYS A 75 16.52 -13.44 19.47
C CYS A 75 17.55 -12.56 20.21
N ARG A 76 18.72 -12.33 19.61
CA ARG A 76 19.79 -11.51 20.18
C ARG A 76 20.43 -10.59 19.14
N PRO A 77 20.87 -9.37 19.53
CA PRO A 77 21.46 -8.40 18.59
C PRO A 77 22.77 -8.88 17.96
N ASP A 78 23.55 -9.70 18.69
CA ASP A 78 24.85 -10.23 18.27
C ASP A 78 24.76 -11.32 17.19
N MET A 79 23.58 -11.82 16.91
CA MET A 79 23.36 -12.80 15.85
C MET A 79 23.42 -12.21 14.43
N GLY A 80 23.60 -10.88 14.30
CA GLY A 80 23.70 -10.19 13.03
C GLY A 80 22.50 -10.42 12.12
N GLY A 81 22.77 -10.77 10.85
CA GLY A 81 21.72 -11.14 9.90
C GLY A 81 21.06 -12.48 10.19
N SER A 82 21.62 -13.27 11.11
CA SER A 82 21.13 -14.57 11.56
C SER A 82 20.55 -14.48 12.96
N CYS A 83 19.72 -13.47 13.22
CA CYS A 83 19.04 -13.32 14.50
C CYS A 83 18.04 -14.46 14.74
N GLY A 84 17.57 -14.61 16.01
CA GLY A 84 16.65 -15.67 16.42
C GLY A 84 15.42 -15.85 15.54
N CYS A 85 14.98 -14.81 14.87
CA CYS A 85 13.87 -14.86 13.91
C CYS A 85 14.11 -15.79 12.71
N GLU A 86 15.35 -16.19 12.42
CA GLU A 86 15.65 -17.21 11.40
C GLU A 86 15.40 -18.64 11.89
N TYR A 87 15.45 -18.85 13.17
CA TYR A 87 15.20 -20.14 13.78
C TYR A 87 13.71 -20.31 14.05
N THR A 88 12.96 -20.55 12.98
CA THR A 88 11.51 -20.55 12.90
C THR A 88 10.77 -21.33 13.99
N LYS A 89 11.44 -22.27 14.67
CA LYS A 89 10.87 -23.03 15.79
C LYS A 89 11.07 -22.38 17.17
N LYS A 90 11.74 -21.23 17.25
CA LYS A 90 12.19 -20.64 18.52
C LYS A 90 11.84 -19.16 18.70
N CYS A 91 11.40 -18.47 17.67
CA CYS A 91 11.03 -17.05 17.77
C CYS A 91 9.52 -16.91 17.92
N ASP A 92 9.07 -16.28 18.99
CA ASP A 92 7.64 -16.02 19.26
C ASP A 92 6.96 -15.20 18.13
N CYS A 93 7.74 -14.38 17.40
CA CYS A 93 7.22 -13.65 16.25
C CYS A 93 6.72 -14.55 15.12
N LEU A 94 7.15 -15.82 15.08
CA LEU A 94 6.70 -16.76 14.07
C LEU A 94 5.23 -17.15 14.25
N GLU A 95 4.70 -17.03 15.46
CA GLU A 95 3.28 -17.29 15.74
C GLU A 95 2.36 -16.41 14.88
N TYR A 96 2.80 -15.20 14.58
CA TYR A 96 2.08 -14.22 13.76
C TYR A 96 2.41 -14.29 12.27
N ALA A 97 3.21 -15.24 11.85
CA ALA A 97 3.58 -15.42 10.46
C ALA A 97 2.56 -16.29 9.71
N ALA A 98 2.47 -16.09 8.39
CA ALA A 98 1.61 -16.89 7.53
C ALA A 98 2.01 -18.38 7.52
N VAL A 99 1.03 -19.23 7.30
CA VAL A 99 1.23 -20.67 7.07
C VAL A 99 1.99 -20.88 5.77
N ASP A 100 3.06 -21.65 5.80
CA ASP A 100 3.79 -22.11 4.62
C ASP A 100 3.00 -23.27 3.98
N GLU A 101 2.00 -22.94 3.17
CA GLU A 101 1.07 -23.88 2.57
C GLU A 101 1.78 -24.95 1.73
N HIS A 102 2.79 -24.54 0.96
CA HIS A 102 3.56 -25.49 0.16
C HIS A 102 4.25 -26.53 1.03
N ARG A 103 4.84 -26.10 2.13
CA ARG A 103 5.46 -27.01 3.10
C ARG A 103 4.42 -27.87 3.80
N LEU A 104 3.27 -27.31 4.17
CA LEU A 104 2.18 -28.05 4.77
C LEU A 104 1.65 -29.12 3.83
N GLN A 105 1.42 -28.78 2.56
CA GLN A 105 0.98 -29.72 1.53
C GLN A 105 1.95 -30.89 1.33
N GLN A 106 3.27 -30.61 1.38
CA GLN A 106 4.29 -31.66 1.25
C GLN A 106 4.41 -32.56 2.48
N GLN A 107 4.26 -32.00 3.67
CA GLN A 107 4.47 -32.73 4.93
C GLN A 107 3.23 -33.46 5.43
N ASP A 108 2.07 -32.85 5.25
CA ASP A 108 0.77 -33.40 5.67
C ASP A 108 -0.35 -32.95 4.71
N PRO A 109 -0.55 -33.67 3.59
CA PRO A 109 -1.57 -33.34 2.62
C PRO A 109 -3.01 -33.34 3.17
N ALA A 110 -3.28 -34.19 4.17
CA ALA A 110 -4.61 -34.27 4.78
C ALA A 110 -4.90 -33.04 5.63
N ARG A 111 -3.93 -32.59 6.45
CA ARG A 111 -4.03 -31.35 7.23
C ARG A 111 -4.07 -30.12 6.33
N TYR A 112 -3.35 -30.15 5.21
CA TYR A 112 -3.41 -29.08 4.19
C TYR A 112 -4.83 -28.95 3.62
N ALA A 113 -5.46 -30.05 3.19
CA ALA A 113 -6.81 -30.04 2.65
C ALA A 113 -7.82 -29.49 3.67
N LYS A 114 -7.68 -29.90 4.94
CA LYS A 114 -8.51 -29.36 6.03
C LYS A 114 -8.28 -27.86 6.24
N TYR A 115 -7.02 -27.41 6.25
CA TYR A 115 -6.65 -25.99 6.40
C TYR A 115 -7.26 -25.13 5.29
N ILE A 116 -7.18 -25.59 4.04
CA ILE A 116 -7.77 -24.88 2.90
C ILE A 116 -9.31 -24.80 3.06
N GLN A 117 -9.96 -25.90 3.42
CA GLN A 117 -11.39 -25.90 3.66
C GLN A 117 -11.79 -24.92 4.79
N GLU A 118 -11.10 -24.96 5.94
CA GLU A 118 -11.34 -24.06 7.08
C GLU A 118 -11.16 -22.59 6.67
N ARG A 119 -10.10 -22.28 5.88
CA ARG A 119 -9.84 -20.93 5.39
C ARG A 119 -10.94 -20.44 4.44
N ASP A 120 -11.31 -21.25 3.46
CA ASP A 120 -12.24 -20.85 2.40
C ASP A 120 -13.71 -20.79 2.89
N SER A 121 -14.06 -21.57 3.94
CA SER A 121 -15.37 -21.49 4.59
C SER A 121 -15.47 -20.41 5.67
N GLY A 122 -14.34 -19.78 6.06
CA GLY A 122 -14.30 -18.83 7.18
C GLY A 122 -14.40 -19.48 8.55
N ASP A 123 -14.16 -20.79 8.63
CA ASP A 123 -14.17 -21.53 9.90
C ASP A 123 -12.95 -21.19 10.77
N ILE A 124 -13.03 -21.52 12.06
CA ILE A 124 -11.91 -21.32 13.00
C ILE A 124 -10.77 -22.27 12.63
N ILE A 125 -9.62 -21.70 12.25
CA ILE A 125 -8.42 -22.45 11.92
C ILE A 125 -7.63 -22.76 13.20
N GLU A 126 -7.32 -24.02 13.44
CA GLU A 126 -6.35 -24.41 14.45
C GLU A 126 -4.93 -24.27 13.91
N TYR A 127 -4.25 -23.20 14.29
CA TYR A 127 -2.89 -22.89 13.82
C TYR A 127 -1.78 -23.66 14.52
N ALA A 128 -2.09 -24.37 15.62
CA ALA A 128 -1.09 -25.12 16.37
C ALA A 128 -0.43 -26.21 15.51
N GLY A 129 0.90 -26.20 15.50
CA GLY A 129 1.69 -27.16 14.72
C GLY A 129 1.76 -26.95 13.22
N LEU A 130 1.03 -25.98 12.65
CA LEU A 130 1.17 -25.65 11.24
C LEU A 130 2.57 -25.05 10.96
N PRO A 131 3.21 -25.40 9.82
CA PRO A 131 4.46 -24.79 9.42
C PRO A 131 4.25 -23.33 9.07
N LYS A 132 4.93 -22.44 9.75
CA LYS A 132 4.87 -20.99 9.50
C LYS A 132 6.21 -20.48 8.99
N ARG A 133 6.19 -19.37 8.23
CA ARG A 133 7.38 -18.81 7.63
C ARG A 133 7.31 -17.29 7.60
N PHE A 134 8.42 -16.64 7.92
CA PHE A 134 8.55 -15.18 7.91
C PHE A 134 8.29 -14.56 6.53
N PRO A 135 7.81 -13.30 6.49
CA PRO A 135 7.33 -12.68 5.26
C PRO A 135 8.42 -12.40 4.24
N TYR A 136 9.65 -12.09 4.69
CA TYR A 136 10.68 -11.58 3.80
C TYR A 136 11.76 -12.62 3.52
N SER A 137 12.20 -12.66 2.24
CA SER A 137 13.40 -13.38 1.84
C SER A 137 14.60 -12.42 1.79
N ASN A 138 15.78 -12.95 2.07
CA ASN A 138 17.05 -12.23 1.99
C ASN A 138 17.88 -12.86 0.88
N PRO A 139 17.73 -12.45 -0.39
CA PRO A 139 18.57 -12.98 -1.45
C PRO A 139 20.03 -12.60 -1.21
N LYS A 140 20.96 -13.44 -1.67
CA LYS A 140 22.41 -13.15 -1.57
C LYS A 140 22.79 -11.88 -2.31
N LYS A 141 22.04 -11.53 -3.35
CA LYS A 141 22.19 -10.30 -4.13
C LYS A 141 20.78 -9.72 -4.38
N GLY A 142 20.69 -8.40 -4.33
CA GLY A 142 19.43 -7.67 -4.56
C GLY A 142 18.71 -7.24 -3.29
N PRO A 143 17.54 -6.62 -3.43
CA PRO A 143 16.74 -6.14 -2.32
C PRO A 143 16.10 -7.29 -1.53
N LYS A 144 15.72 -7.00 -0.28
CA LYS A 144 14.84 -7.85 0.48
C LYS A 144 13.43 -7.80 -0.14
N VAL A 145 12.79 -8.94 -0.31
CA VAL A 145 11.48 -9.04 -0.98
C VAL A 145 10.47 -9.80 -0.14
N LEU A 146 9.20 -9.46 -0.30
CA LEU A 146 8.07 -10.23 0.22
C LEU A 146 8.01 -11.57 -0.52
N GLN A 147 7.87 -12.67 0.21
CA GLN A 147 7.82 -14.01 -0.38
C GLN A 147 6.52 -14.24 -1.17
N SER A 148 6.57 -15.10 -2.20
CA SER A 148 5.45 -15.32 -3.11
C SER A 148 4.16 -15.69 -2.38
N PHE A 149 4.20 -16.64 -1.46
CA PHE A 149 3.02 -17.08 -0.73
C PHE A 149 2.39 -15.97 0.14
N TYR A 150 3.15 -14.98 0.64
CA TYR A 150 2.60 -13.78 1.28
C TYR A 150 1.92 -12.86 0.27
N ARG A 151 2.48 -12.77 -0.95
CA ARG A 151 1.89 -11.94 -2.00
C ARG A 151 0.51 -12.44 -2.43
N GLU A 152 0.33 -13.75 -2.41
CA GLU A 152 -0.92 -14.42 -2.79
C GLU A 152 -1.96 -14.44 -1.66
N GLN A 153 -1.53 -14.80 -0.44
CA GLN A 153 -2.44 -14.96 0.70
C GLN A 153 -2.88 -13.65 1.37
N ARG A 154 -2.12 -12.55 1.17
CA ARG A 154 -2.36 -11.26 1.84
C ARG A 154 -2.48 -11.33 3.37
N HIS A 155 -1.82 -12.30 3.97
CA HIS A 155 -1.74 -12.40 5.42
C HIS A 155 -1.10 -11.13 5.99
N PRO A 156 -1.60 -10.57 7.12
CA PRO A 156 -0.98 -9.41 7.75
C PRO A 156 0.49 -9.66 8.06
N ILE A 157 1.32 -8.69 7.78
CA ILE A 157 2.77 -8.76 7.95
C ILE A 157 3.13 -8.12 9.29
N TYR A 158 3.69 -8.90 10.20
CA TYR A 158 4.16 -8.39 11.48
C TYR A 158 5.68 -8.29 11.50
N GLU A 159 6.17 -7.07 11.69
CA GLU A 159 7.60 -6.79 11.82
C GLU A 159 8.04 -6.80 13.30
N CYS A 160 9.32 -7.08 13.53
CA CYS A 160 9.91 -6.89 14.86
C CYS A 160 9.92 -5.41 15.23
N ASN A 161 9.46 -5.06 16.42
CA ASN A 161 9.45 -3.71 16.98
C ASN A 161 10.71 -3.39 17.80
N LEU A 162 10.76 -2.20 18.41
CA LEU A 162 11.88 -1.71 19.20
C LEU A 162 12.16 -2.57 20.44
N ASN A 163 11.11 -3.19 21.01
CA ASN A 163 11.20 -4.03 22.23
C ASN A 163 11.58 -5.47 21.94
N CYS A 164 11.71 -5.85 20.67
CA CYS A 164 12.24 -7.15 20.30
C CYS A 164 13.73 -7.23 20.63
N THR A 165 14.16 -8.34 21.20
CA THR A 165 15.56 -8.58 21.57
C THR A 165 16.51 -8.73 20.38
N CYS A 166 15.97 -8.87 19.16
CA CYS A 166 16.75 -8.86 17.92
C CYS A 166 17.24 -7.45 17.59
N GLY A 167 18.42 -7.35 17.00
CA GLY A 167 19.00 -6.07 16.58
C GLY A 167 18.33 -5.45 15.35
N PRO A 168 18.77 -4.24 14.96
CA PRO A 168 18.23 -3.51 13.79
C PRO A 168 18.48 -4.23 12.46
N GLY A 169 19.42 -5.19 12.42
CA GLY A 169 19.69 -6.06 11.27
C GLY A 169 18.67 -7.18 11.06
N CYS A 170 17.69 -7.33 11.95
CA CYS A 170 16.70 -8.40 11.87
C CYS A 170 16.03 -8.47 10.49
N LYS A 171 15.87 -9.68 9.98
CA LYS A 171 15.31 -9.94 8.65
C LYS A 171 13.85 -9.55 8.54
N THR A 172 13.10 -9.56 9.64
CA THR A 172 11.70 -9.17 9.68
C THR A 172 11.47 -7.65 9.77
N ARG A 173 12.51 -6.85 9.62
CA ARG A 173 12.41 -5.38 9.58
C ARG A 173 12.67 -4.90 8.16
N LEU A 174 11.65 -4.42 7.47
CA LEU A 174 11.76 -3.88 6.11
C LEU A 174 11.00 -2.56 5.96
N VAL A 175 9.67 -2.57 6.14
CA VAL A 175 8.78 -1.41 5.92
C VAL A 175 9.10 -0.29 6.90
N GLN A 176 9.32 -0.60 8.17
CA GLN A 176 9.72 0.37 9.21
C GLN A 176 11.02 1.14 8.90
N LYS A 177 11.87 0.61 8.00
CA LYS A 177 13.10 1.29 7.56
C LYS A 177 12.85 2.33 6.47
N GLY A 178 11.61 2.47 6.05
CA GLY A 178 11.19 3.39 5.02
C GLY A 178 11.66 3.01 3.61
N ARG A 179 11.15 3.74 2.65
CA ARG A 179 11.42 3.59 1.23
C ARG A 179 12.91 3.68 0.88
N LYS A 180 13.35 2.82 -0.03
CA LYS A 180 14.73 2.78 -0.56
C LYS A 180 14.79 3.04 -2.07
N VAL A 181 13.66 3.07 -2.74
CA VAL A 181 13.55 3.33 -4.18
C VAL A 181 13.26 4.79 -4.46
N ASN A 182 13.68 5.29 -5.60
CA ASN A 182 13.37 6.62 -6.05
C ASN A 182 12.08 6.59 -6.88
N LEU A 183 11.17 7.53 -6.60
CA LEU A 183 9.88 7.64 -7.26
C LEU A 183 9.79 8.96 -8.02
N THR A 184 9.16 8.95 -9.18
CA THR A 184 8.83 10.16 -9.94
C THR A 184 7.32 10.28 -10.06
N ILE A 185 6.79 11.40 -9.61
CA ILE A 185 5.42 11.84 -9.88
C ILE A 185 5.43 12.40 -11.28
N PHE A 186 4.61 11.85 -12.19
CA PHE A 186 4.61 12.27 -13.59
C PHE A 186 3.20 12.55 -14.09
N LYS A 187 3.11 13.43 -15.09
CA LYS A 187 1.83 13.73 -15.73
C LYS A 187 1.47 12.64 -16.73
N THR A 188 0.32 12.00 -16.55
CA THR A 188 -0.24 11.04 -17.50
C THR A 188 -1.06 11.75 -18.59
N ALA A 189 -1.31 11.09 -19.69
CA ALA A 189 -2.07 11.69 -20.79
C ALA A 189 -3.55 11.95 -20.46
N ASN A 190 -4.18 11.09 -19.61
CA ASN A 190 -5.63 11.11 -19.39
C ASN A 190 -6.09 10.75 -17.97
N ARG A 191 -5.15 10.47 -17.03
CA ARG A 191 -5.44 10.08 -15.65
C ARG A 191 -4.83 11.01 -14.61
N GLY A 192 -4.59 12.26 -14.98
CA GLY A 192 -3.99 13.26 -14.09
C GLY A 192 -2.51 12.97 -13.82
N TRP A 193 -2.15 12.72 -12.56
CA TRP A 193 -0.78 12.42 -12.13
C TRP A 193 -0.65 10.95 -11.80
N GLY A 194 0.48 10.36 -12.16
CA GLY A 194 0.86 8.99 -11.85
C GLY A 194 2.21 8.93 -11.14
N VAL A 195 2.65 7.72 -10.81
CA VAL A 195 3.97 7.46 -10.20
C VAL A 195 4.66 6.33 -10.94
N TYR A 196 5.95 6.48 -11.16
CA TYR A 196 6.81 5.37 -11.58
C TYR A 196 8.07 5.30 -10.71
N CYS A 197 8.73 4.12 -10.72
CA CYS A 197 10.02 3.94 -10.08
C CYS A 197 11.15 4.21 -11.07
N ASN A 198 12.20 4.92 -10.62
CA ASN A 198 13.36 5.25 -11.46
C ASN A 198 14.31 4.05 -11.70
N ASN A 199 14.07 2.94 -11.03
CA ASN A 199 14.84 1.70 -11.16
C ASN A 199 13.89 0.54 -11.41
N ASP A 200 14.39 -0.54 -12.02
CA ASP A 200 13.66 -1.79 -12.10
C ASP A 200 13.31 -2.28 -10.71
N LEU A 201 12.08 -2.78 -10.54
CA LEU A 201 11.62 -3.42 -9.33
C LEU A 201 11.47 -4.93 -9.57
N VAL A 202 11.90 -5.71 -8.59
CA VAL A 202 11.67 -7.16 -8.62
C VAL A 202 10.40 -7.51 -7.84
N ALA A 203 9.75 -8.59 -8.23
CA ALA A 203 8.54 -9.09 -7.57
C ALA A 203 8.73 -9.25 -6.06
N GLY A 204 7.83 -8.67 -5.28
CA GLY A 204 7.88 -8.61 -3.81
C GLY A 204 8.75 -7.48 -3.25
N GLN A 205 9.33 -6.62 -4.07
CA GLN A 205 10.09 -5.47 -3.57
C GLN A 205 9.19 -4.42 -2.94
N PHE A 206 9.56 -3.95 -1.74
CA PHE A 206 8.85 -2.86 -1.07
C PHE A 206 9.05 -1.53 -1.81
N ILE A 207 7.96 -0.83 -2.01
CA ILE A 207 7.92 0.46 -2.70
C ILE A 207 7.84 1.59 -1.68
N ASP A 208 6.70 1.75 -1.02
CA ASP A 208 6.45 2.77 0.01
C ASP A 208 5.16 2.42 0.78
N VAL A 209 4.79 3.23 1.78
CA VAL A 209 3.52 3.12 2.51
C VAL A 209 2.54 4.19 2.03
N TYR A 210 1.24 3.92 2.09
CA TYR A 210 0.22 4.96 1.92
C TYR A 210 0.17 5.81 3.17
N LEU A 211 0.42 7.10 3.05
CA LEU A 211 0.40 8.04 4.17
C LEU A 211 -0.65 9.13 3.97
N GLY A 212 -1.20 9.58 5.08
CA GLY A 212 -2.18 10.65 5.12
C GLY A 212 -2.53 11.05 6.55
N GLU A 213 -3.62 11.77 6.66
CA GLU A 213 -4.30 12.01 7.94
C GLU A 213 -5.03 10.73 8.34
N VAL A 214 -4.91 10.34 9.60
CA VAL A 214 -5.73 9.25 10.15
C VAL A 214 -6.93 9.88 10.83
N LEU A 215 -8.12 9.49 10.40
CA LEU A 215 -9.41 10.06 10.81
C LEU A 215 -10.26 9.00 11.50
N THR A 216 -11.17 9.46 12.35
CA THR A 216 -12.31 8.63 12.77
C THR A 216 -13.33 8.52 11.64
N ASN A 217 -14.16 7.49 11.65
CA ASN A 217 -15.20 7.32 10.65
C ASN A 217 -16.20 8.50 10.62
N ASP A 218 -16.56 9.04 11.79
CA ASP A 218 -17.43 10.23 11.91
C ASP A 218 -16.82 11.45 11.19
N GLU A 219 -15.52 11.71 11.37
CA GLU A 219 -14.83 12.81 10.70
C GLU A 219 -14.75 12.58 9.19
N THR A 220 -14.54 11.33 8.76
CA THR A 220 -14.52 10.96 7.35
C THR A 220 -15.87 11.25 6.70
N THR A 221 -16.96 10.76 7.27
CA THR A 221 -18.32 11.01 6.82
C THR A 221 -18.63 12.51 6.73
N ARG A 222 -18.17 13.29 7.73
CA ARG A 222 -18.33 14.75 7.73
C ARG A 222 -17.56 15.44 6.59
N ARG A 223 -16.38 14.92 6.23
CA ARG A 223 -15.58 15.44 5.10
C ARG A 223 -16.20 15.07 3.76
N GLU A 224 -16.64 13.84 3.59
CA GLU A 224 -17.29 13.35 2.38
C GLU A 224 -18.58 14.13 2.07
N ALA A 225 -19.40 14.40 3.09
CA ALA A 225 -20.62 15.22 2.93
C ALA A 225 -20.34 16.65 2.43
N LYS A 226 -19.10 17.14 2.54
CA LYS A 226 -18.68 18.49 2.08
C LYS A 226 -17.84 18.43 0.81
N ALA A 227 -17.41 17.24 0.39
CA ALA A 227 -16.58 17.10 -0.79
C ALA A 227 -17.39 17.34 -2.08
N ASP A 228 -16.74 17.95 -3.08
CA ASP A 228 -17.31 18.01 -4.42
C ASP A 228 -17.39 16.59 -5.00
N ALA A 229 -18.54 16.21 -5.54
CA ALA A 229 -18.77 14.90 -6.15
C ALA A 229 -17.75 14.55 -7.26
N ASP A 230 -17.16 15.56 -7.90
CA ASP A 230 -16.17 15.39 -8.97
C ASP A 230 -14.74 15.13 -8.49
N LYS A 231 -14.46 15.29 -7.19
CA LYS A 231 -13.13 14.99 -6.63
C LYS A 231 -12.99 13.51 -6.36
N GLY A 232 -11.86 12.94 -6.81
CA GLY A 232 -11.50 11.55 -6.49
C GLY A 232 -11.37 11.34 -4.98
N SER A 233 -11.81 10.20 -4.49
CA SER A 233 -11.57 9.80 -3.11
C SER A 233 -10.10 9.41 -2.93
N TYR A 234 -9.50 9.88 -1.85
CA TYR A 234 -8.14 9.50 -1.38
C TYR A 234 -8.22 8.80 -0.03
N LEU A 235 -9.40 8.31 0.30
CA LEU A 235 -9.71 7.65 1.56
C LEU A 235 -9.36 6.16 1.47
N TYR A 236 -8.77 5.65 2.53
CA TYR A 236 -8.43 4.24 2.65
C TYR A 236 -8.81 3.74 4.04
N SER A 237 -9.76 2.82 4.13
CA SER A 237 -10.22 2.26 5.40
C SER A 237 -9.18 1.32 6.00
N LEU A 238 -9.00 1.41 7.32
CA LEU A 238 -8.18 0.47 8.09
C LEU A 238 -9.09 -0.67 8.62
N ASP A 239 -9.62 -1.46 7.69
CA ASP A 239 -10.69 -2.44 7.90
C ASP A 239 -10.22 -3.90 7.92
N LYS A 240 -8.90 -4.13 7.80
CA LYS A 240 -8.30 -5.48 7.67
C LYS A 240 -8.71 -6.46 8.79
N PHE A 241 -8.98 -5.96 9.97
CA PHE A 241 -9.26 -6.77 11.16
C PHE A 241 -10.72 -6.71 11.60
N ILE A 242 -11.62 -6.19 10.76
CA ILE A 242 -13.06 -6.18 11.06
C ILE A 242 -13.54 -7.64 11.25
N GLY A 243 -14.22 -7.87 12.38
CA GLY A 243 -14.69 -9.21 12.76
C GLY A 243 -13.78 -9.95 13.73
N ASP A 244 -12.53 -9.51 13.91
CA ASP A 244 -11.66 -10.07 14.94
C ASP A 244 -12.09 -9.61 16.33
N ASP A 245 -11.81 -10.41 17.36
CA ASP A 245 -12.17 -10.08 18.74
C ASP A 245 -11.43 -8.82 19.24
N GLY A 246 -12.19 -7.84 19.70
CA GLY A 246 -11.67 -6.54 20.15
C GLY A 246 -11.17 -5.59 19.04
N ALA A 247 -11.33 -5.95 17.78
CA ALA A 247 -11.00 -5.10 16.64
C ALA A 247 -12.09 -4.03 16.37
N PRO A 248 -11.81 -3.01 15.54
CA PRO A 248 -12.82 -2.07 15.10
C PRO A 248 -13.92 -2.74 14.28
N THR A 249 -15.09 -2.14 14.26
CA THR A 249 -16.19 -2.48 13.33
C THR A 249 -16.08 -1.61 12.07
N ALA A 250 -16.89 -1.91 11.05
CA ALA A 250 -16.97 -1.08 9.84
C ALA A 250 -17.31 0.40 10.17
N ASP A 251 -18.14 0.64 11.19
CA ASP A 251 -18.54 1.98 11.60
C ASP A 251 -17.50 2.69 12.47
N THR A 252 -16.54 1.97 13.03
CA THR A 252 -15.57 2.53 13.98
C THR A 252 -14.14 2.47 13.51
N CYS A 253 -13.82 1.74 12.42
CA CYS A 253 -12.48 1.67 11.89
C CYS A 253 -11.99 3.07 11.47
N TYR A 254 -10.67 3.28 11.55
CA TYR A 254 -10.07 4.53 11.12
C TYR A 254 -9.88 4.54 9.60
N VAL A 255 -9.79 5.74 9.06
CA VAL A 255 -9.57 5.97 7.63
C VAL A 255 -8.33 6.82 7.43
N VAL A 256 -7.50 6.46 6.47
CA VAL A 256 -6.37 7.27 6.02
C VAL A 256 -6.82 8.16 4.87
N ASP A 257 -6.74 9.47 5.06
CA ASP A 257 -7.06 10.49 4.05
C ASP A 257 -5.78 11.08 3.46
N GLY A 258 -5.50 10.75 2.20
CA GLY A 258 -4.37 11.25 1.43
C GLY A 258 -4.66 12.50 0.60
N GLN A 259 -5.79 13.17 0.78
CA GLN A 259 -6.23 14.26 -0.11
C GLN A 259 -5.32 15.49 -0.04
N TYR A 260 -5.02 15.96 1.17
CA TYR A 260 -4.24 17.18 1.40
C TYR A 260 -2.88 16.93 2.04
N ILE A 261 -2.72 15.79 2.70
CA ILE A 261 -1.50 15.38 3.39
C ILE A 261 -1.19 13.94 3.04
N GLY A 262 0.05 13.66 2.60
CA GLY A 262 0.42 12.29 2.24
C GLY A 262 1.85 12.18 1.71
N ASN A 263 2.07 11.23 0.83
CA ASN A 263 3.35 11.05 0.14
C ASN A 263 3.14 10.70 -1.34
N ALA A 264 4.19 10.25 -2.04
CA ALA A 264 4.12 9.95 -3.47
C ALA A 264 3.08 8.87 -3.81
N THR A 265 2.76 7.95 -2.90
CA THR A 265 1.83 6.84 -3.17
C THR A 265 0.40 7.30 -3.45
N ARG A 266 0.00 8.49 -2.98
CA ARG A 266 -1.33 9.03 -3.31
C ARG A 266 -1.54 9.29 -4.80
N PHE A 267 -0.48 9.36 -5.57
CA PHE A 267 -0.52 9.55 -7.02
C PHE A 267 -0.46 8.22 -7.79
N ILE A 268 -0.40 7.07 -7.10
CA ILE A 268 -0.49 5.76 -7.76
C ILE A 268 -1.92 5.58 -8.27
N ASN A 269 -2.06 5.39 -9.58
CA ASN A 269 -3.35 5.23 -10.24
C ASN A 269 -3.93 3.82 -10.09
N HIS A 270 -5.25 3.73 -10.31
CA HIS A 270 -5.92 2.44 -10.41
C HIS A 270 -5.58 1.69 -11.68
N SER A 271 -5.47 0.36 -11.58
CA SER A 271 -5.58 -0.57 -12.69
C SER A 271 -6.39 -1.80 -12.28
N CYS A 272 -7.21 -2.32 -13.21
CA CYS A 272 -7.88 -3.60 -13.04
C CYS A 272 -6.92 -4.80 -13.24
N GLU A 273 -5.74 -4.56 -13.83
CA GLU A 273 -4.61 -5.49 -13.90
C GLU A 273 -3.38 -4.76 -13.31
N PRO A 274 -3.28 -4.66 -11.97
CA PRO A 274 -2.28 -3.85 -11.31
C PRO A 274 -0.93 -4.57 -11.23
N ASN A 275 0.17 -3.79 -11.27
CA ASN A 275 1.52 -4.30 -11.08
C ASN A 275 2.02 -4.16 -9.62
N CYS A 276 1.27 -3.46 -8.77
CA CYS A 276 1.53 -3.35 -7.34
C CYS A 276 0.34 -3.84 -6.54
N ARG A 277 0.60 -4.34 -5.35
CA ARG A 277 -0.45 -4.65 -4.36
C ARG A 277 -0.12 -4.01 -3.02
N GLN A 278 -1.17 -3.76 -2.27
CA GLN A 278 -1.10 -3.24 -0.92
C GLN A 278 -1.19 -4.38 0.10
N TYR A 279 -0.43 -4.25 1.19
CA TYR A 279 -0.38 -5.22 2.28
C TYR A 279 -0.42 -4.51 3.62
N THR A 280 -1.15 -5.09 4.56
CA THR A 280 -1.16 -4.66 5.95
C THR A 280 0.15 -5.02 6.62
N VAL A 281 0.84 -4.01 7.17
CA VAL A 281 2.11 -4.20 7.89
C VAL A 281 2.07 -3.50 9.24
N SER A 282 2.33 -4.22 10.33
CA SER A 282 2.36 -3.68 11.68
C SER A 282 3.60 -4.09 12.45
N GLU A 283 4.09 -3.20 13.31
CA GLU A 283 5.08 -3.49 14.34
C GLU A 283 4.44 -3.85 15.68
N ASN A 284 3.15 -3.55 15.84
CA ASN A 284 2.36 -3.91 17.02
C ASN A 284 1.39 -5.05 16.69
N LYS A 285 1.67 -6.23 17.21
CA LYS A 285 0.91 -7.45 16.96
C LYS A 285 -0.50 -7.45 17.60
N TYR A 286 -0.72 -6.53 18.52
CA TYR A 286 -1.97 -6.42 19.29
C TYR A 286 -2.78 -5.18 18.93
N ASP A 287 -2.31 -4.35 17.98
CA ASP A 287 -3.04 -3.20 17.50
C ASP A 287 -3.70 -3.52 16.16
N THR A 288 -5.00 -3.66 16.19
CA THR A 288 -5.83 -3.89 15.03
C THR A 288 -6.43 -2.60 14.45
N TRP A 289 -6.15 -1.45 15.09
CA TRP A 289 -6.73 -0.16 14.73
C TRP A 289 -5.87 0.64 13.76
N VAL A 290 -4.53 0.68 14.00
CA VAL A 290 -3.60 1.46 13.20
C VAL A 290 -2.45 0.58 12.72
N TYR A 291 -2.28 0.49 11.41
CA TYR A 291 -1.23 -0.27 10.75
C TYR A 291 -0.81 0.41 9.44
N ASN A 292 0.31 0.01 8.89
CA ASN A 292 0.80 0.54 7.62
C ASN A 292 0.13 -0.16 6.44
N LEU A 293 -0.26 0.64 5.46
CA LEU A 293 -0.73 0.21 4.15
C LEU A 293 0.47 0.24 3.19
N ALA A 294 1.17 -0.88 3.06
CA ALA A 294 2.45 -0.96 2.38
C ALA A 294 2.32 -1.49 0.95
N PHE A 295 2.83 -0.75 -0.03
CA PHE A 295 2.88 -1.18 -1.42
C PHE A 295 4.11 -2.02 -1.71
N PHE A 296 3.89 -3.14 -2.38
CA PHE A 296 4.94 -4.00 -2.92
C PHE A 296 4.69 -4.25 -4.40
N ALA A 297 5.76 -4.39 -5.16
CA ALA A 297 5.69 -4.85 -6.53
C ALA A 297 5.08 -6.28 -6.56
N TYR A 298 4.01 -6.49 -7.29
CA TYR A 298 3.39 -7.81 -7.40
C TYR A 298 4.16 -8.70 -8.37
N GLU A 299 4.73 -8.11 -9.41
CA GLU A 299 5.56 -8.72 -10.44
C GLU A 299 6.86 -7.93 -10.64
N ASP A 300 7.73 -8.35 -11.55
CA ASP A 300 8.89 -7.56 -11.97
C ASP A 300 8.41 -6.37 -12.79
N ILE A 301 8.77 -5.14 -12.36
CA ILE A 301 8.34 -3.90 -13.00
C ILE A 301 9.56 -3.17 -13.57
N PRO A 302 9.64 -3.00 -14.91
CA PRO A 302 10.71 -2.21 -15.50
C PRO A 302 10.69 -0.76 -15.00
N LYS A 303 11.85 -0.12 -14.92
CA LYS A 303 11.94 1.30 -14.59
C LYS A 303 11.06 2.14 -15.52
N GLU A 304 10.58 3.27 -15.01
CA GLU A 304 9.74 4.21 -15.76
C GLU A 304 8.38 3.62 -16.21
N THR A 305 8.02 2.43 -15.71
CA THR A 305 6.67 1.88 -15.85
C THR A 305 5.78 2.46 -14.76
N GLU A 306 4.58 2.95 -15.14
CA GLU A 306 3.60 3.46 -14.18
C GLU A 306 3.24 2.40 -13.14
N LEU A 307 3.35 2.77 -11.86
CA LEU A 307 2.90 1.94 -10.76
C LEU A 307 1.39 2.06 -10.64
N THR A 308 0.71 0.93 -10.51
CA THR A 308 -0.75 0.88 -10.38
C THR A 308 -1.16 -0.15 -9.34
N PHE A 309 -2.30 0.09 -8.66
CA PHE A 309 -2.92 -0.89 -7.77
C PHE A 309 -4.43 -0.92 -7.96
N ASP A 310 -5.09 -1.97 -7.48
CA ASP A 310 -6.55 -2.04 -7.51
C ASP A 310 -7.16 -1.27 -6.34
N TYR A 311 -7.89 -0.20 -6.63
CA TYR A 311 -8.56 0.62 -5.60
C TYR A 311 -9.66 -0.13 -4.85
N MET A 312 -10.25 -1.15 -5.48
CA MET A 312 -11.28 -1.98 -4.87
C MET A 312 -10.69 -3.18 -4.10
N ASP A 313 -9.37 -3.33 -4.14
CA ASP A 313 -8.63 -4.40 -3.46
C ASP A 313 -9.16 -5.83 -3.70
N LYS A 314 -9.72 -6.07 -4.90
CA LYS A 314 -10.26 -7.37 -5.27
C LYS A 314 -9.15 -8.35 -5.62
N ASP A 315 -9.21 -9.53 -5.02
CA ASP A 315 -8.24 -10.61 -5.23
C ASP A 315 -8.67 -11.61 -6.30
N GLU A 316 -9.97 -11.66 -6.61
CA GLU A 316 -10.54 -12.70 -7.49
C GLU A 316 -10.59 -12.24 -8.93
N GLU A 317 -10.19 -13.14 -9.84
CA GLU A 317 -10.49 -12.99 -11.26
C GLU A 317 -12.01 -13.13 -11.43
N GLU A 318 -12.66 -12.07 -11.88
CA GLU A 318 -14.09 -12.14 -12.22
C GLU A 318 -14.29 -13.05 -13.44
N GLU A 319 -15.33 -13.89 -13.40
CA GLU A 319 -15.73 -14.68 -14.56
C GLU A 319 -15.99 -13.77 -15.77
N GLU A 320 -15.58 -14.18 -16.96
CA GLU A 320 -15.67 -13.37 -18.19
C GLU A 320 -17.08 -12.83 -18.44
N ASP A 321 -18.11 -13.60 -18.10
CA ASP A 321 -19.52 -13.18 -18.26
C ASP A 321 -19.90 -12.05 -17.28
N VAL A 322 -19.39 -12.10 -16.06
CA VAL A 322 -19.61 -11.04 -15.05
C VAL A 322 -18.89 -9.78 -15.48
N LEU A 323 -17.63 -9.90 -15.91
CA LEU A 323 -16.83 -8.80 -16.42
C LEU A 323 -17.50 -8.13 -17.63
N ARG A 324 -18.00 -8.93 -18.57
CA ARG A 324 -18.72 -8.42 -19.76
C ARG A 324 -20.01 -7.69 -19.40
N LYS A 325 -20.80 -8.22 -18.47
CA LYS A 325 -22.02 -7.55 -17.98
C LYS A 325 -21.70 -6.21 -17.33
N ARG A 326 -20.64 -6.13 -16.54
CA ARG A 326 -20.18 -4.89 -15.89
C ARG A 326 -19.67 -3.87 -16.91
N GLN A 327 -18.92 -4.30 -17.92
CA GLN A 327 -18.48 -3.41 -19.00
C GLN A 327 -19.66 -2.81 -19.79
N LEU A 328 -20.69 -3.61 -20.07
CA LEU A 328 -21.90 -3.12 -20.73
C LEU A 328 -22.68 -2.16 -19.85
N ALA A 329 -22.78 -2.42 -18.55
CA ALA A 329 -23.45 -1.53 -17.59
C ALA A 329 -22.68 -0.21 -17.40
N ALA A 330 -21.34 -0.21 -17.52
CA ALA A 330 -20.51 0.99 -17.46
C ALA A 330 -20.75 1.95 -18.66
N LEU A 331 -21.24 1.43 -19.77
CA LEU A 331 -21.59 2.22 -20.97
C LEU A 331 -22.99 2.82 -20.91
N ASP A 332 -23.78 2.49 -19.88
CA ASP A 332 -25.15 3.03 -19.72
C ASP A 332 -25.11 4.42 -19.09
N PRO A 333 -25.48 5.49 -19.84
CA PRO A 333 -25.43 6.87 -19.33
C PRO A 333 -26.45 7.15 -18.22
N THR A 334 -27.39 6.24 -17.94
CA THR A 334 -28.40 6.39 -16.87
C THR A 334 -27.87 5.95 -15.49
N ASN A 335 -26.70 5.30 -15.43
CA ASN A 335 -26.04 4.85 -14.20
C ASN A 335 -25.20 5.99 -13.58
N GLY A 336 -25.86 6.99 -13.01
CA GLY A 336 -25.31 8.31 -12.64
C GLY A 336 -24.19 8.33 -11.58
N ASP A 337 -23.96 7.24 -10.82
CA ASP A 337 -23.01 7.24 -9.71
C ASP A 337 -21.70 6.45 -9.97
N ARG A 338 -21.56 5.89 -11.17
CA ARG A 338 -20.37 5.12 -11.52
C ARG A 338 -19.30 5.98 -12.17
N ARG A 339 -18.11 6.02 -11.59
CA ARG A 339 -16.95 6.66 -12.23
C ARG A 339 -16.32 5.71 -13.26
N PRO A 340 -16.19 6.13 -14.53
CA PRO A 340 -15.57 5.29 -15.56
C PRO A 340 -14.10 5.01 -15.23
N CYS A 341 -13.67 3.77 -15.50
CA CYS A 341 -12.29 3.36 -15.37
C CYS A 341 -11.55 3.56 -16.70
N ASN A 342 -10.46 4.35 -16.65
CA ASN A 342 -9.60 4.63 -17.80
C ASN A 342 -8.23 3.94 -17.67
N CYS A 343 -8.16 2.77 -17.00
CA CYS A 343 -6.87 2.09 -16.75
C CYS A 343 -6.24 1.51 -18.01
N GLY A 344 -7.03 1.22 -19.06
CA GLY A 344 -6.55 0.64 -20.32
C GLY A 344 -6.18 -0.84 -20.24
N ALA A 345 -6.43 -1.52 -19.12
CA ALA A 345 -6.19 -2.95 -18.95
C ALA A 345 -7.10 -3.79 -19.86
N SER A 346 -6.63 -4.95 -20.29
CA SER A 346 -7.40 -5.86 -21.17
C SER A 346 -8.64 -6.42 -20.46
N LYS A 347 -8.54 -6.66 -19.15
CA LYS A 347 -9.64 -7.10 -18.27
C LYS A 347 -10.22 -5.93 -17.46
N CYS A 348 -10.31 -4.73 -18.06
CA CYS A 348 -10.86 -3.57 -17.38
C CYS A 348 -12.32 -3.78 -17.00
N ARG A 349 -12.68 -3.52 -15.75
CA ARG A 349 -14.06 -3.62 -15.23
C ARG A 349 -14.98 -2.52 -15.73
N GLY A 350 -14.44 -1.46 -16.36
CA GLY A 350 -15.18 -0.33 -16.92
C GLY A 350 -15.48 0.80 -15.95
N TYR A 351 -15.41 0.58 -14.63
CA TYR A 351 -15.64 1.60 -13.60
C TYR A 351 -14.70 1.44 -12.40
N LEU A 352 -14.49 2.52 -11.65
CA LEU A 352 -13.64 2.55 -10.46
C LEU A 352 -14.40 2.11 -9.20
N TRP A 353 -15.62 2.56 -9.02
CA TRP A 353 -16.57 2.19 -7.95
C TRP A 353 -18.00 2.45 -8.38
N GLY A 354 -18.96 1.84 -7.71
CA GLY A 354 -20.41 1.93 -7.94
C GLY A 354 -21.15 1.15 -6.87
N ASP A 355 -22.47 1.33 -6.77
CA ASP A 355 -23.35 0.86 -5.70
C ASP A 355 -23.53 -0.68 -5.59
N ASP A 356 -22.76 -1.48 -6.27
CA ASP A 356 -22.86 -2.96 -6.25
C ASP A 356 -21.92 -3.59 -5.20
N LEU A 357 -21.69 -2.94 -4.04
CA LEU A 357 -20.97 -3.50 -2.89
C LEU A 357 -21.93 -3.76 -1.74
#